data_ac4582a3cf76befe192e9222a3c339f5
#
_entry.id   ac4582a3cf76befe192e9222a3c339f5
#
_cell.length_a   1.000
_cell.length_b   1.000
_cell.length_c   1.000
_cell.angle_alpha   90.00
_cell.angle_beta   90.00
_cell.angle_gamma   90.00
#
_symmetry.space_group_name_H-M   'P 1'
#
loop_
_entity.id
_entity.type
_entity.pdbx_description
1 polymer ?
#
loop_
_entity_poly.entity_id
_entity_poly.type
_entity_poly.pdbx_seq_one_letter_code
_entity_poly.pdbx_strand_id
1 'polypeptide(L)'
;CLVFYPGTMFCPVQYRTFLHCLWKNGLAVAALHLTGHGSNPHRRLFSFDDLLQDGLDAERWLHGHGMGPLLLAGHSQGGILAMAHASRSQRMRACFAFSGIFPQSRRAIELTRFAPWAAQRDRLLAGLKILSTCLPRLPLPVFSYLSVKKILAGCLRLPLDRRQARTSYPLAYLYSLFSTSVASTVHCPFYLFNALDDALFTRPLIEETFAAVTAPEKHCIWLPRGGHLAILSPVVAARTAAHVAALASGHGLPLSLHL
;
A
#
# COMPACT_ATOMS: atom_id res chain seq x y z
N CYS A 1 -12.03 -4.51 -13.69
CA CYS A 1 -11.04 -3.43 -13.65
C CYS A 1 -10.32 -3.46 -12.30
N LEU A 2 -9.00 -3.25 -12.29
CA LEU A 2 -8.18 -3.21 -11.07
C LEU A 2 -7.90 -1.76 -10.68
N VAL A 3 -8.32 -1.38 -9.47
CA VAL A 3 -8.00 -0.09 -8.85
C VAL A 3 -6.66 -0.23 -8.14
N PHE A 4 -5.67 0.61 -8.49
CA PHE A 4 -4.32 0.53 -7.95
C PHE A 4 -3.96 1.75 -7.09
N TYR A 5 -3.49 1.49 -5.88
CA TYR A 5 -2.99 2.46 -4.91
C TYR A 5 -1.46 2.48 -4.88
N PRO A 6 -0.81 3.59 -5.23
CA PRO A 6 0.63 3.77 -5.07
C PRO A 6 1.07 3.78 -3.59
N GLY A 7 2.36 3.50 -3.36
CA GLY A 7 2.99 3.62 -2.03
C GLY A 7 3.36 5.06 -1.67
N THR A 8 3.82 5.24 -0.43
CA THR A 8 4.37 6.51 0.07
C THR A 8 5.39 7.09 -0.92
N MET A 9 5.32 8.37 -1.17
CA MET A 9 6.16 9.14 -2.10
C MET A 9 5.85 8.89 -3.59
N PHE A 10 5.19 7.81 -3.95
CA PHE A 10 4.99 7.39 -5.33
C PHE A 10 3.64 7.84 -5.90
N CYS A 11 3.58 7.86 -7.21
CA CYS A 11 2.37 7.98 -8.00
C CYS A 11 2.38 6.89 -9.09
N PRO A 12 1.34 6.74 -9.91
CA PRO A 12 1.26 5.66 -10.90
C PRO A 12 2.46 5.52 -11.84
N VAL A 13 3.14 6.62 -12.18
CA VAL A 13 4.26 6.60 -13.14
C VAL A 13 5.42 5.71 -12.68
N GLN A 14 5.69 5.61 -11.37
CA GLN A 14 6.74 4.74 -10.85
C GLN A 14 6.40 3.25 -11.01
N TYR A 15 5.13 2.93 -11.09
CA TYR A 15 4.62 1.56 -11.27
C TYR A 15 4.32 1.19 -12.71
N ARG A 16 4.69 2.06 -13.69
CA ARG A 16 4.32 1.88 -15.12
C ARG A 16 4.59 0.48 -15.66
N THR A 17 5.72 -0.14 -15.29
CA THR A 17 6.06 -1.49 -15.75
C THR A 17 5.08 -2.53 -15.22
N PHE A 18 4.79 -2.50 -13.93
CA PHE A 18 3.82 -3.41 -13.30
C PHE A 18 2.42 -3.21 -13.86
N LEU A 19 1.95 -1.96 -13.95
CA LEU A 19 0.62 -1.63 -14.46
C LEU A 19 0.47 -2.03 -15.93
N HIS A 20 1.53 -1.83 -16.75
CA HIS A 20 1.56 -2.27 -18.13
C HIS A 20 1.52 -3.80 -18.25
N CYS A 21 2.22 -4.52 -17.37
CA CYS A 21 2.19 -5.98 -17.35
C CYS A 21 0.79 -6.50 -16.94
N LEU A 22 0.10 -5.86 -15.99
CA LEU A 22 -1.29 -6.19 -15.66
C LEU A 22 -2.20 -6.03 -16.88
N TRP A 23 -2.08 -4.90 -17.58
CA TRP A 23 -2.83 -4.65 -18.81
C TRP A 23 -2.54 -5.70 -19.90
N LYS A 24 -1.27 -6.05 -20.12
CA LYS A 24 -0.89 -7.10 -21.07
C LYS A 24 -1.48 -8.47 -20.73
N ASN A 25 -1.74 -8.73 -19.45
CA ASN A 25 -2.40 -9.95 -18.98
C ASN A 25 -3.94 -9.82 -18.93
N GLY A 26 -4.52 -8.84 -19.62
CA GLY A 26 -5.96 -8.71 -19.80
C GLY A 26 -6.71 -7.94 -18.70
N LEU A 27 -6.01 -7.33 -17.76
CA LEU A 27 -6.64 -6.53 -16.71
C LEU A 27 -6.69 -5.05 -17.10
N ALA A 28 -7.88 -4.48 -17.20
CA ALA A 28 -8.02 -3.02 -17.21
C ALA A 28 -7.56 -2.45 -15.86
N VAL A 29 -6.80 -1.35 -15.86
CA VAL A 29 -6.21 -0.77 -14.65
C VAL A 29 -6.59 0.70 -14.51
N ALA A 30 -7.15 1.06 -13.35
CA ALA A 30 -7.39 2.41 -12.89
C ALA A 30 -6.36 2.76 -11.79
N ALA A 31 -5.26 3.40 -12.15
CA ALA A 31 -4.22 3.78 -11.20
C ALA A 31 -4.46 5.18 -10.65
N LEU A 32 -4.52 5.32 -9.33
CA LEU A 32 -4.97 6.53 -8.67
C LEU A 32 -3.86 7.54 -8.44
N HIS A 33 -4.08 8.77 -8.84
CA HIS A 33 -3.36 9.93 -8.33
C HIS A 33 -4.07 10.42 -7.06
N LEU A 34 -3.64 9.91 -5.91
CA LEU A 34 -4.25 10.22 -4.62
C LEU A 34 -4.14 11.71 -4.27
N THR A 35 -5.04 12.21 -3.45
CA THR A 35 -5.02 13.59 -2.94
C THR A 35 -3.63 13.97 -2.45
N GLY A 36 -3.09 15.05 -2.99
CA GLY A 36 -1.76 15.56 -2.70
C GLY A 36 -0.59 14.82 -3.38
N HIS A 37 -0.84 13.87 -4.30
CA HIS A 37 0.20 13.11 -4.99
C HIS A 37 0.11 13.26 -6.52
N GLY A 38 1.26 13.19 -7.19
CA GLY A 38 1.35 13.16 -8.65
C GLY A 38 0.58 14.30 -9.32
N SER A 39 -0.37 13.96 -10.18
CA SER A 39 -1.21 14.94 -10.90
C SER A 39 -2.40 15.48 -10.09
N ASN A 40 -2.53 15.10 -8.82
CA ASN A 40 -3.56 15.59 -7.89
C ASN A 40 -2.93 16.34 -6.68
N PRO A 41 -2.16 17.45 -6.89
CA PRO A 41 -1.36 18.10 -5.86
C PRO A 41 -2.15 19.09 -4.98
N HIS A 42 -3.44 19.31 -5.25
CA HIS A 42 -4.18 20.50 -4.83
C HIS A 42 -4.44 20.64 -3.33
N ARG A 43 -4.31 19.59 -2.52
CA ARG A 43 -4.47 19.71 -1.06
C ARG A 43 -3.13 19.70 -0.34
N ARG A 44 -2.83 20.79 0.37
CA ARG A 44 -1.68 20.88 1.28
C ARG A 44 -1.96 20.18 2.62
N LEU A 45 -3.21 20.00 2.96
CA LEU A 45 -3.68 19.32 4.17
C LEU A 45 -4.62 18.18 3.75
N PHE A 46 -4.29 16.97 4.14
CA PHE A 46 -5.10 15.77 3.93
C PHE A 46 -4.78 14.74 5.01
N SER A 47 -5.65 13.77 5.16
CA SER A 47 -5.55 12.65 6.09
C SER A 47 -5.46 11.31 5.35
N PHE A 48 -5.25 10.22 6.09
CA PHE A 48 -5.36 8.87 5.54
C PHE A 48 -6.78 8.59 5.01
N ASP A 49 -7.80 9.08 5.72
CA ASP A 49 -9.19 8.91 5.29
C ASP A 49 -9.51 9.67 3.99
N ASP A 50 -8.88 10.83 3.75
CA ASP A 50 -9.01 11.52 2.45
C ASP A 50 -8.47 10.65 1.30
N LEU A 51 -7.32 9.97 1.50
CA LEU A 51 -6.76 9.07 0.49
C LEU A 51 -7.62 7.83 0.28
N LEU A 52 -8.23 7.31 1.34
CA LEU A 52 -9.17 6.20 1.24
C LEU A 52 -10.45 6.63 0.52
N GLN A 53 -10.92 7.86 0.77
CA GLN A 53 -12.08 8.42 0.09
C GLN A 53 -11.86 8.57 -1.42
N ASP A 54 -10.66 8.97 -1.86
CA ASP A 54 -10.29 8.97 -3.29
C ASP A 54 -10.56 7.61 -3.96
N GLY A 55 -10.24 6.53 -3.27
CA GLY A 55 -10.48 5.18 -3.79
C GLY A 55 -11.94 4.77 -3.80
N LEU A 56 -12.69 5.12 -2.74
CA LEU A 56 -14.14 4.88 -2.69
C LEU A 56 -14.88 5.69 -3.75
N ASP A 57 -14.40 6.89 -4.07
CA ASP A 57 -14.94 7.72 -5.15
C ASP A 57 -14.62 7.10 -6.53
N ALA A 58 -13.40 6.61 -6.72
CA ALA A 58 -13.00 5.89 -7.90
C ALA A 58 -13.84 4.61 -8.10
N GLU A 59 -14.10 3.84 -7.04
CA GLU A 59 -15.00 2.68 -7.08
C GLU A 59 -16.38 3.07 -7.58
N ARG A 60 -16.98 4.12 -6.99
CA ARG A 60 -18.32 4.58 -7.37
C ARG A 60 -18.36 5.02 -8.83
N TRP A 61 -17.34 5.77 -9.25
CA TRP A 61 -17.23 6.23 -10.63
C TRP A 61 -17.10 5.08 -11.63
N LEU A 62 -16.18 4.14 -11.37
CA LEU A 62 -15.96 2.97 -12.23
C LEU A 62 -17.22 2.11 -12.32
N HIS A 63 -17.87 1.84 -11.18
CA HIS A 63 -19.11 1.07 -11.15
C HIS A 63 -20.24 1.76 -11.94
N GLY A 64 -20.38 3.08 -11.77
CA GLY A 64 -21.38 3.88 -12.50
C GLY A 64 -21.16 3.89 -14.02
N HIS A 65 -19.91 3.61 -14.47
CA HIS A 65 -19.57 3.49 -15.91
C HIS A 65 -19.53 2.03 -16.41
N GLY A 66 -20.07 1.08 -15.64
CA GLY A 66 -20.14 -0.33 -16.03
C GLY A 66 -18.80 -1.07 -16.03
N MET A 67 -17.76 -0.51 -15.39
CA MET A 67 -16.43 -1.11 -15.35
C MET A 67 -16.30 -2.15 -14.20
N GLY A 68 -17.13 -3.17 -14.23
CA GLY A 68 -17.08 -4.30 -13.30
C GLY A 68 -16.61 -5.61 -13.97
N PRO A 69 -16.24 -6.63 -13.18
CA PRO A 69 -15.99 -6.63 -11.73
C PRO A 69 -14.75 -5.82 -11.32
N LEU A 70 -14.77 -5.28 -10.07
CA LEU A 70 -13.67 -4.47 -9.56
C LEU A 70 -12.72 -5.31 -8.69
N LEU A 71 -11.43 -5.03 -8.83
CA LEU A 71 -10.33 -5.60 -8.05
C LEU A 71 -9.58 -4.47 -7.36
N LEU A 72 -8.97 -4.74 -6.21
CA LEU A 72 -8.09 -3.80 -5.52
C LEU A 72 -6.66 -4.29 -5.56
N ALA A 73 -5.73 -3.39 -5.78
CA ALA A 73 -4.31 -3.63 -5.56
C ALA A 73 -3.64 -2.38 -4.99
N GLY A 74 -2.60 -2.57 -4.20
CA GLY A 74 -1.82 -1.44 -3.69
C GLY A 74 -0.51 -1.89 -3.08
N HIS A 75 0.48 -0.99 -3.07
CA HIS A 75 1.82 -1.28 -2.57
C HIS A 75 2.17 -0.40 -1.37
N SER A 76 2.74 -0.99 -0.32
CA SER A 76 3.18 -0.27 0.87
C SER A 76 2.00 0.50 1.52
N GLN A 77 2.06 1.82 1.65
CA GLN A 77 0.89 2.64 2.03
C GLN A 77 -0.34 2.32 1.18
N GLY A 78 -0.16 2.10 -0.12
CA GLY A 78 -1.24 1.68 -1.02
C GLY A 78 -1.79 0.29 -0.67
N GLY A 79 -0.97 -0.61 -0.14
CA GLY A 79 -1.40 -1.91 0.38
C GLY A 79 -2.30 -1.74 1.61
N ILE A 80 -1.96 -0.80 2.51
CA ILE A 80 -2.81 -0.44 3.66
C ILE A 80 -4.15 0.14 3.19
N LEU A 81 -4.12 1.04 2.17
CA LEU A 81 -5.33 1.62 1.59
C LEU A 81 -6.21 0.56 0.91
N ALA A 82 -5.60 -0.38 0.17
CA ALA A 82 -6.34 -1.48 -0.45
C ALA A 82 -7.05 -2.36 0.59
N MET A 83 -6.37 -2.70 1.70
CA MET A 83 -6.97 -3.42 2.82
C MET A 83 -8.12 -2.63 3.46
N ALA A 84 -7.92 -1.34 3.73
CA ALA A 84 -8.93 -0.46 4.31
C ALA A 84 -10.15 -0.31 3.37
N HIS A 85 -9.92 -0.20 2.07
CA HIS A 85 -10.98 -0.15 1.07
C HIS A 85 -11.76 -1.47 1.02
N ALA A 86 -11.06 -2.60 0.93
CA ALA A 86 -11.68 -3.93 0.89
C ALA A 86 -12.50 -4.26 2.14
N SER A 87 -12.16 -3.66 3.29
CA SER A 87 -12.94 -3.81 4.53
C SER A 87 -14.22 -2.95 4.55
N ARG A 88 -14.30 -1.92 3.72
CA ARG A 88 -15.46 -1.00 3.64
C ARG A 88 -16.37 -1.27 2.43
N SER A 89 -15.88 -1.98 1.42
CA SER A 89 -16.62 -2.27 0.20
C SER A 89 -16.98 -3.74 0.08
N GLN A 90 -18.21 -4.03 -0.33
CA GLN A 90 -18.70 -5.38 -0.67
C GLN A 90 -18.69 -5.63 -2.20
N ARG A 91 -18.23 -4.66 -2.99
CA ARG A 91 -18.22 -4.75 -4.47
C ARG A 91 -16.92 -5.30 -5.03
N MET A 92 -15.91 -5.46 -4.20
CA MET A 92 -14.60 -5.95 -4.62
C MET A 92 -14.61 -7.46 -4.81
N ARG A 93 -14.08 -7.92 -5.94
CA ARG A 93 -13.95 -9.34 -6.24
C ARG A 93 -12.68 -9.95 -5.65
N ALA A 94 -11.62 -9.18 -5.49
CA ALA A 94 -10.41 -9.58 -4.79
C ALA A 94 -9.58 -8.36 -4.36
N CYS A 95 -8.74 -8.54 -3.34
CA CYS A 95 -7.79 -7.55 -2.83
C CYS A 95 -6.38 -8.11 -2.85
N PHE A 96 -5.46 -7.43 -3.54
CA PHE A 96 -4.04 -7.74 -3.67
C PHE A 96 -3.20 -6.69 -2.93
N ALA A 97 -2.85 -6.96 -1.68
CA ALA A 97 -2.02 -6.05 -0.87
C ALA A 97 -0.54 -6.43 -1.01
N PHE A 98 0.27 -5.53 -1.57
CA PHE A 98 1.72 -5.68 -1.65
C PHE A 98 2.34 -4.92 -0.47
N SER A 99 2.97 -5.65 0.45
CA SER A 99 3.54 -5.08 1.67
C SER A 99 2.49 -4.27 2.45
N GLY A 100 1.27 -4.81 2.63
CA GLY A 100 0.22 -4.22 3.46
C GLY A 100 0.35 -4.65 4.91
N ILE A 101 0.02 -3.74 5.84
CA ILE A 101 -0.05 -4.02 7.29
C ILE A 101 -1.23 -3.30 7.94
N PHE A 102 -1.51 -3.65 9.18
CA PHE A 102 -2.41 -2.87 10.04
C PHE A 102 -1.65 -1.74 10.76
N PRO A 103 -1.94 -0.46 10.48
CA PRO A 103 -1.27 0.67 11.13
C PRO A 103 -1.44 0.69 12.66
N GLN A 104 -2.55 0.15 13.16
CA GLN A 104 -2.83 0.03 14.58
C GLN A 104 -1.98 -1.04 15.30
N SER A 105 -1.34 -1.96 14.58
CA SER A 105 -0.42 -2.92 15.20
C SER A 105 0.68 -2.21 15.99
N ARG A 106 1.02 -2.74 17.17
CA ARG A 106 2.14 -2.22 17.95
C ARG A 106 3.45 -2.27 17.18
N ARG A 107 3.59 -3.24 16.30
CA ARG A 107 4.79 -3.41 15.47
C ARG A 107 4.86 -2.43 14.30
N ALA A 108 3.79 -1.71 13.95
CA ALA A 108 3.83 -0.73 12.86
C ALA A 108 4.90 0.36 13.07
N ILE A 109 5.30 0.64 14.33
CA ILE A 109 6.41 1.55 14.63
C ILE A 109 7.76 1.06 14.08
N GLU A 110 7.92 -0.26 13.84
CA GLU A 110 9.14 -0.85 13.29
C GLU A 110 9.45 -0.35 11.86
N LEU A 111 8.44 0.17 11.15
CA LEU A 111 8.61 0.82 9.85
C LEU A 111 9.36 2.15 9.95
N THR A 112 9.35 2.74 11.13
CA THR A 112 9.89 4.08 11.37
C THR A 112 11.29 4.04 11.99
N ARG A 113 11.94 5.20 12.03
CA ARG A 113 13.19 5.40 12.77
C ARG A 113 12.98 5.33 14.28
N PHE A 114 11.74 5.33 14.74
CA PHE A 114 11.34 5.23 16.15
C PHE A 114 11.20 3.79 16.65
N ALA A 115 11.55 2.78 15.83
CA ALA A 115 11.55 1.37 16.22
C ALA A 115 12.23 1.07 17.56
N PRO A 116 13.38 1.72 17.94
CA PRO A 116 13.98 1.51 19.26
C PRO A 116 13.10 1.93 20.44
N TRP A 117 12.10 2.77 20.20
CA TRP A 117 11.15 3.24 21.23
C TRP A 117 9.77 2.58 21.09
N ALA A 118 9.71 1.34 20.59
CA ALA A 118 8.45 0.64 20.37
C ALA A 118 7.59 0.50 21.65
N ALA A 119 8.23 0.34 22.81
CA ALA A 119 7.55 0.31 24.11
C ALA A 119 6.83 1.65 24.46
N GLN A 120 7.27 2.77 23.90
CA GLN A 120 6.71 4.10 24.10
C GLN A 120 5.76 4.55 22.99
N ARG A 121 5.34 3.62 22.10
CA ARG A 121 4.50 3.92 20.91
C ARG A 121 3.32 4.84 21.25
N ASP A 122 2.59 4.55 22.32
CA ASP A 122 1.38 5.31 22.66
C ASP A 122 1.73 6.73 23.12
N ARG A 123 2.86 6.94 23.83
CA ARG A 123 3.36 8.26 24.17
C ARG A 123 3.82 9.04 22.94
N LEU A 124 4.49 8.38 22.00
CA LEU A 124 4.89 8.99 20.73
C LEU A 124 3.67 9.41 19.90
N LEU A 125 2.63 8.58 19.84
CA LEU A 125 1.38 8.92 19.17
C LEU A 125 0.65 10.08 19.87
N ALA A 126 0.64 10.12 21.20
CA ALA A 126 0.07 11.25 21.95
C ALA A 126 0.81 12.56 21.65
N GLY A 127 2.15 12.53 21.63
CA GLY A 127 2.97 13.68 21.23
C GLY A 127 2.71 14.10 19.79
N LEU A 128 2.64 13.14 18.85
CA LEU A 128 2.32 13.40 17.45
C LEU A 128 0.90 14.01 17.30
N LYS A 129 -0.07 13.55 18.10
CA LYS A 129 -1.42 14.13 18.17
C LYS A 129 -1.38 15.61 18.51
N ILE A 130 -0.69 15.97 19.61
CA ILE A 130 -0.55 17.37 20.04
C ILE A 130 0.10 18.21 18.95
N LEU A 131 1.23 17.75 18.41
CA LEU A 131 1.93 18.44 17.33
C LEU A 131 1.07 18.60 16.07
N SER A 132 0.34 17.57 15.70
CA SER A 132 -0.53 17.62 14.53
C SER A 132 -1.74 18.54 14.72
N THR A 133 -2.20 18.73 15.96
CA THR A 133 -3.27 19.67 16.29
C THR A 133 -2.78 21.12 16.22
N CYS A 134 -1.58 21.38 16.77
CA CYS A 134 -1.00 22.73 16.78
C CYS A 134 -0.43 23.15 15.41
N LEU A 135 0.17 22.22 14.69
CA LEU A 135 0.89 22.46 13.45
C LEU A 135 0.47 21.48 12.32
N PRO A 136 -0.82 21.38 11.99
CA PRO A 136 -1.34 20.32 11.09
C PRO A 136 -0.70 20.35 9.69
N ARG A 137 -0.29 21.53 9.21
CA ARG A 137 0.27 21.74 7.87
C ARG A 137 1.78 21.64 7.83
N LEU A 138 2.46 21.47 8.97
CA LEU A 138 3.91 21.37 9.01
C LEU A 138 4.37 20.18 8.18
N PRO A 139 5.15 20.40 7.09
CA PRO A 139 5.62 19.33 6.24
C PRO A 139 6.80 18.60 6.89
N LEU A 140 6.70 17.30 7.09
CA LEU A 140 7.82 16.47 7.51
C LEU A 140 8.36 15.67 6.31
N PRO A 141 9.68 15.75 6.03
CA PRO A 141 10.32 14.91 5.02
C PRO A 141 10.13 13.42 5.36
N VAL A 142 9.81 12.59 4.38
CA VAL A 142 9.60 11.13 4.57
C VAL A 142 10.80 10.50 5.27
N PHE A 143 12.00 10.91 4.90
CA PHE A 143 13.24 10.37 5.44
C PHE A 143 13.56 10.82 6.88
N SER A 144 12.78 11.74 7.45
CA SER A 144 12.91 12.07 8.87
C SER A 144 12.26 11.04 9.79
N TYR A 145 11.32 10.26 9.29
CA TYR A 145 10.60 9.25 10.06
C TYR A 145 10.69 7.82 9.50
N LEU A 146 10.85 7.62 8.18
CA LEU A 146 11.11 6.30 7.61
C LEU A 146 12.61 6.03 7.46
N SER A 147 13.00 4.77 7.57
CA SER A 147 14.39 4.34 7.38
C SER A 147 14.72 4.16 5.91
N VAL A 148 15.46 5.11 5.32
CA VAL A 148 15.97 5.03 3.93
C VAL A 148 16.75 3.73 3.71
N LYS A 149 17.59 3.35 4.68
CA LYS A 149 18.39 2.12 4.61
C LYS A 149 17.49 0.90 4.42
N LYS A 150 16.38 0.81 5.15
CA LYS A 150 15.42 -0.31 5.02
C LYS A 150 14.67 -0.26 3.69
N ILE A 151 14.27 0.93 3.21
CA ILE A 151 13.56 1.10 1.94
C ILE A 151 14.45 0.66 0.77
N LEU A 152 15.73 1.02 0.80
CA LEU A 152 16.68 0.71 -0.26
C LEU A 152 17.34 -0.66 -0.14
N ALA A 153 17.12 -1.38 0.96
CA ALA A 153 17.63 -2.75 1.11
C ALA A 153 17.08 -3.63 -0.02
N GLY A 154 17.97 -4.25 -0.78
CA GLY A 154 17.60 -5.06 -1.96
C GLY A 154 17.38 -4.25 -3.25
N CYS A 155 17.48 -2.91 -3.21
CA CYS A 155 17.31 -2.06 -4.36
C CYS A 155 18.52 -1.14 -4.57
N LEU A 156 19.06 -1.10 -5.79
CA LEU A 156 20.25 -0.27 -6.10
C LEU A 156 19.95 1.22 -6.20
N ARG A 157 18.72 1.60 -6.56
CA ARG A 157 18.29 3.00 -6.74
C ARG A 157 16.80 3.13 -6.42
N LEU A 158 16.44 4.24 -5.77
CA LEU A 158 15.05 4.63 -5.61
C LEU A 158 14.55 5.19 -6.97
N PRO A 159 13.57 4.54 -7.63
CA PRO A 159 13.07 4.98 -8.94
C PRO A 159 12.12 6.17 -8.77
N LEU A 160 12.62 7.27 -8.23
CA LEU A 160 11.83 8.48 -8.02
C LEU A 160 11.85 9.35 -9.27
N ASP A 161 10.71 9.54 -9.88
CA ASP A 161 10.48 10.73 -10.72
C ASP A 161 10.32 11.93 -9.77
N ARG A 162 11.37 12.74 -9.65
CA ARG A 162 11.41 13.89 -8.74
C ARG A 162 10.30 14.92 -9.00
N ARG A 163 9.75 14.95 -10.22
CA ARG A 163 8.69 15.89 -10.60
C ARG A 163 7.32 15.47 -10.03
N GLN A 164 7.12 14.19 -9.81
CA GLN A 164 5.85 13.63 -9.37
C GLN A 164 5.91 12.96 -8.00
N ALA A 165 7.12 12.80 -7.43
CA ALA A 165 7.31 12.20 -6.12
C ALA A 165 6.98 13.21 -5.01
N ARG A 166 6.21 12.77 -4.02
CA ARG A 166 5.97 13.53 -2.81
C ARG A 166 6.97 13.16 -1.73
N THR A 167 7.86 14.07 -1.40
CA THR A 167 8.96 13.82 -0.43
C THR A 167 8.67 14.27 0.99
N SER A 168 7.54 14.96 1.23
CA SER A 168 7.13 15.44 2.55
C SER A 168 5.62 15.34 2.74
N TYR A 169 5.20 15.09 3.97
CA TYR A 169 3.80 14.94 4.36
C TYR A 169 3.45 15.86 5.51
N PRO A 170 2.21 16.39 5.56
CA PRO A 170 1.77 17.20 6.68
C PRO A 170 1.66 16.37 7.96
N LEU A 171 1.91 16.97 9.11
CA LEU A 171 1.78 16.30 10.41
C LEU A 171 0.41 15.67 10.62
N ALA A 172 -0.66 16.33 10.17
CA ALA A 172 -2.02 15.81 10.25
C ALA A 172 -2.15 14.46 9.52
N TYR A 173 -1.53 14.32 8.34
CA TYR A 173 -1.52 13.07 7.61
C TYR A 173 -0.77 11.97 8.38
N LEU A 174 0.43 12.28 8.89
CA LEU A 174 1.22 11.29 9.62
C LEU A 174 0.50 10.80 10.87
N TYR A 175 -0.12 11.73 11.61
CA TYR A 175 -0.93 11.33 12.76
C TYR A 175 -2.10 10.44 12.31
N SER A 176 -2.86 10.82 11.28
CA SER A 176 -3.99 10.03 10.81
C SER A 176 -3.57 8.64 10.33
N LEU A 177 -2.45 8.51 9.62
CA LEU A 177 -1.93 7.21 9.16
C LEU A 177 -1.60 6.28 10.33
N PHE A 178 -0.86 6.77 11.35
CA PHE A 178 -0.40 5.93 12.46
C PHE A 178 -1.45 5.74 13.58
N SER A 179 -2.52 6.55 13.57
CA SER A 179 -3.64 6.44 14.51
C SER A 179 -4.87 5.76 13.91
N THR A 180 -4.89 5.53 12.59
CA THR A 180 -6.03 4.87 11.94
C THR A 180 -6.15 3.42 12.37
N SER A 181 -7.40 2.94 12.43
CA SER A 181 -7.70 1.54 12.65
C SER A 181 -8.37 0.99 11.39
N VAL A 182 -7.68 0.10 10.71
CA VAL A 182 -8.20 -0.64 9.56
C VAL A 182 -8.90 -1.89 10.08
N ALA A 183 -10.15 -2.12 9.68
CA ALA A 183 -10.88 -3.32 10.08
C ALA A 183 -10.20 -4.58 9.53
N SER A 184 -10.15 -5.63 10.34
CA SER A 184 -9.52 -6.89 9.97
C SER A 184 -10.37 -7.73 9.00
N THR A 185 -11.67 -7.46 8.91
CA THR A 185 -12.58 -8.18 8.03
C THR A 185 -12.54 -7.59 6.63
N VAL A 186 -12.17 -8.41 5.66
CA VAL A 186 -12.17 -8.12 4.23
C VAL A 186 -13.26 -8.96 3.58
N HIS A 187 -14.10 -8.36 2.75
CA HIS A 187 -15.31 -9.01 2.21
C HIS A 187 -15.09 -9.76 0.88
N CYS A 188 -13.85 -9.90 0.45
CA CYS A 188 -13.47 -10.60 -0.79
C CYS A 188 -12.22 -11.46 -0.55
N PRO A 189 -11.86 -12.37 -1.49
CA PRO A 189 -10.56 -13.06 -1.48
C PRO A 189 -9.40 -12.08 -1.29
N PHE A 190 -8.50 -12.42 -0.39
CA PHE A 190 -7.40 -11.55 0.04
C PHE A 190 -6.04 -12.20 -0.21
N TYR A 191 -5.18 -11.49 -0.93
CA TYR A 191 -3.84 -11.94 -1.28
C TYR A 191 -2.82 -10.94 -0.76
N LEU A 192 -1.99 -11.36 0.19
CA LEU A 192 -0.92 -10.55 0.76
C LEU A 192 0.42 -10.95 0.14
N PHE A 193 1.03 -10.05 -0.59
CA PHE A 193 2.34 -10.24 -1.21
C PHE A 193 3.42 -9.51 -0.45
N ASN A 194 4.56 -10.14 -0.23
CA ASN A 194 5.75 -9.47 0.32
C ASN A 194 7.04 -10.13 -0.15
N ALA A 195 8.12 -9.36 -0.27
CA ALA A 195 9.43 -9.94 -0.58
C ALA A 195 10.03 -10.60 0.68
N LEU A 196 10.68 -11.76 0.49
CA LEU A 196 11.33 -12.49 1.59
C LEU A 196 12.43 -11.68 2.30
N ASP A 197 13.08 -10.77 1.55
CA ASP A 197 14.17 -9.93 2.01
C ASP A 197 13.74 -8.47 2.26
N ASP A 198 12.42 -8.20 2.39
CA ASP A 198 11.94 -6.86 2.74
C ASP A 198 12.36 -6.48 4.16
N ALA A 199 13.33 -5.56 4.25
CA ALA A 199 13.86 -5.07 5.52
C ALA A 199 12.93 -4.04 6.19
N LEU A 200 11.97 -3.47 5.46
CA LEU A 200 11.00 -2.50 5.98
C LEU A 200 9.76 -3.23 6.51
N PHE A 201 9.12 -4.02 5.66
CA PHE A 201 7.96 -4.85 6.02
C PHE A 201 8.44 -6.26 6.31
N THR A 202 8.98 -6.44 7.50
CA THR A 202 9.62 -7.69 7.91
C THR A 202 8.64 -8.87 7.94
N ARG A 203 9.17 -10.07 7.72
CA ARG A 203 8.37 -11.30 7.71
C ARG A 203 7.44 -11.44 8.94
N PRO A 204 7.92 -11.23 10.19
CA PRO A 204 7.03 -11.32 11.36
C PRO A 204 5.89 -10.29 11.35
N LEU A 205 6.11 -9.09 10.81
CA LEU A 205 5.08 -8.06 10.69
C LEU A 205 4.01 -8.43 9.66
N ILE A 206 4.42 -9.03 8.55
CA ILE A 206 3.51 -9.54 7.50
C ILE A 206 2.71 -10.75 8.01
N GLU A 207 3.36 -11.70 8.70
CA GLU A 207 2.70 -12.87 9.27
C GLU A 207 1.66 -12.48 10.35
N GLU A 208 1.98 -11.50 11.20
CA GLU A 208 1.02 -10.93 12.16
C GLU A 208 -0.19 -10.31 11.45
N THR A 209 0.05 -9.52 10.41
CA THR A 209 -1.02 -8.90 9.63
C THR A 209 -1.88 -9.97 8.96
N PHE A 210 -1.26 -10.96 8.31
CA PHE A 210 -1.97 -12.04 7.64
C PHE A 210 -2.82 -12.88 8.61
N ALA A 211 -2.27 -13.17 9.78
CA ALA A 211 -2.99 -13.90 10.82
C ALA A 211 -4.25 -13.14 11.27
N ALA A 212 -4.15 -11.81 11.42
CA ALA A 212 -5.24 -10.96 11.89
C ALA A 212 -6.34 -10.72 10.84
N VAL A 213 -6.06 -10.86 9.54
CA VAL A 213 -7.07 -10.69 8.48
C VAL A 213 -8.09 -11.82 8.52
N THR A 214 -9.37 -11.46 8.48
CA THR A 214 -10.50 -12.38 8.23
C THR A 214 -11.04 -12.09 6.83
N ALA A 215 -11.05 -13.12 5.96
CA ALA A 215 -11.56 -13.03 4.59
C ALA A 215 -12.18 -14.39 4.19
N PRO A 216 -13.07 -14.42 3.17
CA PRO A 216 -13.64 -15.68 2.65
C PRO A 216 -12.56 -16.67 2.20
N GLU A 217 -11.48 -16.14 1.62
CA GLU A 217 -10.29 -16.85 1.20
C GLU A 217 -9.09 -15.92 1.42
N LYS A 218 -7.97 -16.44 1.94
CA LYS A 218 -6.76 -15.62 2.10
C LYS A 218 -5.49 -16.40 1.84
N HIS A 219 -4.52 -15.75 1.18
CA HIS A 219 -3.22 -16.32 0.85
C HIS A 219 -2.10 -15.32 1.12
N CYS A 220 -0.99 -15.81 1.68
CA CYS A 220 0.25 -15.06 1.83
C CYS A 220 1.26 -15.58 0.81
N ILE A 221 1.68 -14.71 -0.11
CA ILE A 221 2.52 -15.05 -1.25
C ILE A 221 3.86 -14.34 -1.11
N TRP A 222 4.94 -15.13 -1.02
CA TRP A 222 6.28 -14.60 -0.85
C TRP A 222 6.97 -14.43 -2.20
N LEU A 223 7.35 -13.17 -2.48
CA LEU A 223 8.25 -12.86 -3.60
C LEU A 223 9.68 -13.19 -3.18
N PRO A 224 10.51 -13.81 -4.06
CA PRO A 224 11.78 -14.40 -3.61
C PRO A 224 12.78 -13.38 -3.10
N ARG A 225 13.03 -12.30 -3.84
CA ARG A 225 13.99 -11.24 -3.45
C ARG A 225 13.62 -9.92 -4.15
N GLY A 226 14.23 -8.81 -3.71
CA GLY A 226 14.09 -7.49 -4.29
C GLY A 226 13.73 -6.41 -3.28
N GLY A 227 13.68 -6.74 -2.00
CA GLY A 227 13.38 -5.84 -0.91
C GLY A 227 11.99 -5.22 -1.01
N HIS A 228 11.81 -4.09 -0.31
CA HIS A 228 10.52 -3.38 -0.29
C HIS A 228 10.02 -2.94 -1.67
N LEU A 229 10.93 -2.67 -2.60
CA LEU A 229 10.60 -2.18 -3.93
C LEU A 229 10.61 -3.27 -5.02
N ALA A 230 10.55 -4.55 -4.64
CA ALA A 230 10.60 -5.69 -5.55
C ALA A 230 9.63 -5.57 -6.74
N ILE A 231 8.41 -5.10 -6.50
CA ILE A 231 7.36 -4.92 -7.52
C ILE A 231 7.76 -3.91 -8.63
N LEU A 232 8.76 -3.05 -8.39
CA LEU A 232 9.26 -2.09 -9.37
C LEU A 232 10.33 -2.71 -10.30
N SER A 233 10.88 -3.88 -9.95
CA SER A 233 11.78 -4.63 -10.82
C SER A 233 11.01 -5.19 -12.02
N PRO A 234 11.48 -5.00 -13.27
CA PRO A 234 10.75 -5.48 -14.46
C PRO A 234 10.45 -6.98 -14.44
N VAL A 235 11.38 -7.80 -13.97
CA VAL A 235 11.21 -9.25 -13.88
C VAL A 235 10.15 -9.63 -12.86
N VAL A 236 10.24 -9.06 -11.64
CA VAL A 236 9.27 -9.31 -10.57
C VAL A 236 7.90 -8.78 -10.97
N ALA A 237 7.85 -7.56 -11.55
CA ALA A 237 6.62 -6.94 -12.02
C ALA A 237 5.87 -7.81 -13.04
N ALA A 238 6.59 -8.34 -14.05
CA ALA A 238 5.98 -9.16 -15.09
C ALA A 238 5.39 -10.47 -14.52
N ARG A 239 6.16 -11.18 -13.69
CA ARG A 239 5.71 -12.44 -13.07
C ARG A 239 4.57 -12.24 -12.09
N THR A 240 4.68 -11.21 -11.25
CA THR A 240 3.64 -10.86 -10.27
C THR A 240 2.34 -10.44 -10.97
N ALA A 241 2.43 -9.65 -12.05
CA ALA A 241 1.26 -9.24 -12.82
C ALA A 241 0.55 -10.44 -13.47
N ALA A 242 1.30 -11.39 -14.04
CA ALA A 242 0.71 -12.62 -14.58
C ALA A 242 0.01 -13.45 -13.49
N HIS A 243 0.63 -13.54 -12.29
CA HIS A 243 0.06 -14.25 -11.16
C HIS A 243 -1.24 -13.58 -10.65
N VAL A 244 -1.23 -12.25 -10.50
CA VAL A 244 -2.44 -11.47 -10.14
C VAL A 244 -3.55 -11.68 -11.15
N ALA A 245 -3.24 -11.65 -12.46
CA ALA A 245 -4.26 -11.85 -13.51
C ALA A 245 -4.86 -13.25 -13.46
N ALA A 246 -4.06 -14.28 -13.23
CA ALA A 246 -4.54 -15.64 -13.10
C ALA A 246 -5.44 -15.84 -11.87
N LEU A 247 -5.04 -15.32 -10.70
CA LEU A 247 -5.86 -15.33 -9.49
C LEU A 247 -7.19 -14.56 -9.68
N ALA A 248 -7.13 -13.41 -10.36
CA ALA A 248 -8.32 -12.61 -10.68
C ALA A 248 -9.31 -13.34 -11.60
N SER A 249 -8.81 -14.23 -12.45
CA SER A 249 -9.62 -15.05 -13.39
C SER A 249 -10.12 -16.37 -12.77
N GLY A 250 -9.77 -16.65 -11.52
CA GLY A 250 -10.14 -17.91 -10.83
C GLY A 250 -9.33 -19.13 -11.30
N HIS A 251 -8.22 -18.92 -12.03
CA HIS A 251 -7.30 -20.00 -12.38
C HIS A 251 -6.37 -20.26 -11.19
N GLY A 252 -6.43 -21.48 -10.65
CA GLY A 252 -5.53 -21.91 -9.58
C GLY A 252 -4.08 -21.98 -10.08
N LEU A 253 -3.26 -21.02 -9.69
CA LEU A 253 -1.81 -21.10 -9.85
C LEU A 253 -1.18 -21.58 -8.52
N PRO A 254 0.02 -22.22 -8.57
CA PRO A 254 0.74 -22.52 -7.35
C PRO A 254 0.97 -21.24 -6.55
N LEU A 255 0.66 -21.31 -5.24
CA LEU A 255 0.77 -20.19 -4.31
C LEU A 255 2.22 -19.74 -4.03
N SER A 256 3.19 -20.42 -4.61
CA SER A 256 4.61 -20.07 -4.55
C SER A 256 5.08 -19.55 -5.92
N LEU A 257 5.54 -18.30 -5.94
CA LEU A 257 6.27 -17.76 -7.08
C LEU A 257 7.72 -18.31 -7.02
N HIS A 258 7.97 -19.44 -7.67
CA HIS A 258 9.33 -19.88 -7.92
C HIS A 258 9.97 -18.97 -8.99
N LEU A 259 11.01 -18.22 -8.61
CA LEU A 259 11.82 -17.38 -9.51
C LEU A 259 13.03 -18.16 -10.00
#